data_2b1203e9719e94cb2b0f8432b55ec65e
#
_entry.id   2b1203e9719e94cb2b0f8432b55ec65e
#
_cell.length_a   1.000
_cell.length_b   1.000
_cell.length_c   1.000
_cell.angle_alpha   90.00
_cell.angle_beta   90.00
_cell.angle_gamma   90.00
#
_symmetry.space_group_name_H-M   'P 1'
#
loop_
_entity.id
_entity.type
_entity.pdbx_description
1 polymer ?
#
loop_
_entity_poly.entity_id
_entity_poly.type
_entity_poly.pdbx_seq_one_letter_code
_entity_poly.pdbx_strand_id
1 'polypeptide(L)'
;LSGSKNPDKPYVYLTAMDNRAMQKNALHLIKGRMPKNDHEILLSRHMMTNGGVEYRKGDTITLNIYEREDKNGNVLTQSSGYRTGEKLKKKLTASFQVVGIVQRPNFGFEEWTAPGYSVITYLNPKGDNIPEKYMQRTDIYCKYTKAGLRDRAQTTADIVGVTLTPGVQKFPFIKDERITNRQINDLMERSPYRFYENWGLIRFERMDIGQSAYHMLYLAVAVTNVIILAAAVSCIGSSFAISMEEKRKSYGMLASVGATPR
;
A
#
# COMPACT_ATOMS: atom_id res chain seq x y z
N LEU A 1 19.43 6.91 20.61
CA LEU A 1 20.44 7.22 19.61
C LEU A 1 21.30 8.39 20.12
N SER A 2 22.50 8.09 20.58
CA SER A 2 23.42 9.13 21.09
C SER A 2 23.78 10.09 19.95
N GLY A 3 23.71 11.39 20.23
CA GLY A 3 24.03 12.45 19.24
C GLY A 3 22.90 12.77 18.25
N SER A 4 21.70 12.22 18.40
CA SER A 4 20.56 12.65 17.57
C SER A 4 20.24 14.11 17.80
N LYS A 5 20.15 14.88 16.70
CA LYS A 5 19.75 16.30 16.72
C LYS A 5 18.23 16.48 16.77
N ASN A 6 17.47 15.44 16.49
CA ASN A 6 16.02 15.50 16.52
C ASN A 6 15.49 14.98 17.87
N PRO A 7 14.96 15.86 18.75
CA PRO A 7 14.49 15.48 20.07
C PRO A 7 13.25 14.56 20.02
N ASP A 8 12.45 14.62 18.97
CA ASP A 8 11.23 13.80 18.80
C ASP A 8 11.55 12.40 18.28
N LYS A 9 12.78 12.17 17.79
CA LYS A 9 13.28 10.89 17.29
C LYS A 9 14.58 10.47 17.98
N PRO A 10 14.55 10.20 19.29
CA PRO A 10 15.77 9.86 20.03
C PRO A 10 16.22 8.41 19.87
N TYR A 11 15.43 7.55 19.20
CA TYR A 11 15.66 6.10 19.16
C TYR A 11 16.03 5.59 17.77
N VAL A 12 16.44 4.33 17.78
CA VAL A 12 16.56 3.46 16.61
C VAL A 12 15.54 2.33 16.75
N TYR A 13 14.80 2.05 15.71
CA TYR A 13 13.85 0.94 15.63
C TYR A 13 14.46 -0.19 14.80
N LEU A 14 14.82 -1.26 15.47
CA LEU A 14 15.43 -2.43 14.86
C LEU A 14 14.37 -3.40 14.36
N THR A 15 14.42 -3.72 13.07
CA THR A 15 13.57 -4.71 12.42
C THR A 15 14.43 -5.81 11.83
N ALA A 16 14.16 -7.05 12.17
CA ALA A 16 14.77 -8.21 11.54
C ALA A 16 13.88 -8.70 10.39
N MET A 17 14.46 -8.92 9.20
CA MET A 17 13.75 -9.37 8.01
C MET A 17 14.45 -10.56 7.36
N ASP A 18 13.68 -11.53 6.88
CA ASP A 18 14.20 -12.57 6.01
C ASP A 18 14.41 -12.06 4.57
N ASN A 19 15.04 -12.85 3.71
CA ASN A 19 15.31 -12.47 2.32
C ASN A 19 14.02 -12.14 1.53
N ARG A 20 12.92 -12.84 1.80
CA ARG A 20 11.65 -12.61 1.12
C ARG A 20 11.03 -11.29 1.55
N ALA A 21 11.05 -11.00 2.85
CA ALA A 21 10.57 -9.74 3.38
C ALA A 21 11.39 -8.55 2.84
N MET A 22 12.72 -8.65 2.78
CA MET A 22 13.58 -7.62 2.21
C MET A 22 13.27 -7.33 0.75
N GLN A 23 13.01 -8.36 -0.05
CA GLN A 23 12.65 -8.22 -1.47
C GLN A 23 11.25 -7.64 -1.67
N LYS A 24 10.28 -8.01 -0.82
CA LYS A 24 8.88 -7.60 -0.96
C LYS A 24 8.60 -6.20 -0.41
N ASN A 25 9.36 -5.75 0.57
CA ASN A 25 9.17 -4.44 1.20
C ASN A 25 9.84 -3.28 0.45
N ALA A 26 10.22 -3.48 -0.81
CA ALA A 26 10.75 -2.44 -1.70
C ALA A 26 11.85 -1.58 -1.03
N LEU A 27 12.77 -2.22 -0.30
CA LEU A 27 13.89 -1.53 0.32
C LEU A 27 14.81 -0.98 -0.77
N HIS A 28 14.88 0.34 -0.87
CA HIS A 28 15.74 0.99 -1.85
C HIS A 28 17.15 1.17 -1.29
N LEU A 29 18.07 0.31 -1.74
CA LEU A 29 19.47 0.35 -1.36
C LEU A 29 20.18 1.53 -2.04
N ILE A 30 20.77 2.43 -1.24
CA ILE A 30 21.54 3.58 -1.74
C ILE A 30 23.00 3.18 -1.92
N LYS A 31 23.56 2.44 -0.94
CA LYS A 31 24.95 2.05 -0.92
C LYS A 31 25.14 0.73 -0.18
N GLY A 32 26.09 -0.10 -0.63
CA GLY A 32 26.43 -1.35 0.03
C GLY A 32 25.59 -2.54 -0.47
N ARG A 33 25.17 -3.42 0.43
CA ARG A 33 24.42 -4.63 0.13
C ARG A 33 23.39 -4.95 1.23
N MET A 34 22.47 -5.86 0.96
CA MET A 34 21.58 -6.39 1.98
C MET A 34 22.32 -7.25 3.01
N PRO A 35 21.85 -7.31 4.28
CA PRO A 35 22.43 -8.15 5.31
C PRO A 35 22.21 -9.63 4.99
N LYS A 36 23.17 -10.46 5.34
CA LYS A 36 23.16 -11.91 5.13
C LYS A 36 23.03 -12.71 6.42
N ASN A 37 23.30 -12.06 7.55
CA ASN A 37 23.21 -12.65 8.88
C ASN A 37 22.76 -11.59 9.90
N ASP A 38 22.47 -11.99 11.12
CA ASP A 38 21.95 -11.17 12.20
C ASP A 38 22.99 -10.27 12.89
N HIS A 39 24.27 -10.35 12.50
CA HIS A 39 25.31 -9.41 12.89
C HIS A 39 25.53 -8.28 11.88
N GLU A 40 24.79 -8.25 10.80
CA GLU A 40 24.85 -7.24 9.76
C GLU A 40 23.61 -6.35 9.79
N ILE A 41 23.80 -5.04 9.52
CA ILE A 41 22.71 -4.07 9.58
C ILE A 41 22.72 -3.10 8.40
N LEU A 42 21.51 -2.72 7.97
CA LEU A 42 21.26 -1.58 7.10
C LEU A 42 20.82 -0.38 7.93
N LEU A 43 21.37 0.76 7.65
CA LEU A 43 20.95 2.02 8.25
C LEU A 43 20.09 2.83 7.29
N SER A 44 19.07 3.49 7.83
CA SER A 44 18.26 4.43 7.06
C SER A 44 19.04 5.72 6.83
N ARG A 45 19.08 6.22 5.59
CA ARG A 45 19.62 7.55 5.27
C ARG A 45 18.96 8.65 6.11
N HIS A 46 17.69 8.47 6.45
CA HIS A 46 16.93 9.41 7.29
C HIS A 46 17.55 9.60 8.68
N MET A 47 18.16 8.55 9.25
CA MET A 47 18.91 8.67 10.51
C MET A 47 20.08 9.66 10.40
N MET A 48 20.74 9.73 9.23
CA MET A 48 21.84 10.66 8.99
C MET A 48 21.34 12.06 8.66
N THR A 49 20.36 12.20 7.76
CA THR A 49 19.90 13.50 7.28
C THR A 49 19.02 14.25 8.30
N ASN A 50 18.23 13.55 9.09
CA ASN A 50 17.33 14.12 10.10
C ASN A 50 17.91 14.01 11.52
N GLY A 51 18.52 12.85 11.84
CA GLY A 51 19.14 12.61 13.14
C GLY A 51 20.52 13.26 13.30
N GLY A 52 21.16 13.62 12.20
CA GLY A 52 22.47 14.28 12.19
C GLY A 52 23.63 13.42 12.69
N VAL A 53 23.46 12.09 12.70
CA VAL A 53 24.51 11.13 13.05
C VAL A 53 25.16 10.59 11.79
N GLU A 54 26.47 10.39 11.83
CA GLU A 54 27.23 9.91 10.68
C GLU A 54 27.72 8.48 10.90
N TYR A 55 27.35 7.58 10.01
CA TYR A 55 27.84 6.22 9.92
C TYR A 55 28.22 5.88 8.50
N ARG A 56 29.22 5.02 8.36
CA ARG A 56 29.73 4.57 7.05
C ARG A 56 29.58 3.05 6.93
N LYS A 57 29.52 2.56 5.72
CA LYS A 57 29.63 1.12 5.46
C LYS A 57 30.97 0.61 6.01
N GLY A 58 30.92 -0.46 6.78
CA GLY A 58 32.07 -1.07 7.46
C GLY A 58 32.15 -0.71 8.95
N ASP A 59 31.48 0.34 9.39
CA ASP A 59 31.47 0.69 10.81
C ASP A 59 30.77 -0.39 11.64
N THR A 60 31.18 -0.51 12.90
CA THR A 60 30.47 -1.33 13.88
C THR A 60 29.62 -0.44 14.76
N ILE A 61 28.34 -0.79 14.89
CA ILE A 61 27.39 -0.10 15.77
C ILE A 61 26.92 -1.04 16.87
N THR A 62 26.98 -0.58 18.11
CA THR A 62 26.44 -1.32 19.27
C THR A 62 25.14 -0.67 19.72
N LEU A 63 24.07 -1.41 19.71
CA LEU A 63 22.74 -0.96 20.09
C LEU A 63 22.35 -1.56 21.44
N ASN A 64 21.92 -0.70 22.37
CA ASN A 64 21.22 -1.13 23.55
C ASN A 64 19.72 -1.21 23.22
N ILE A 65 19.14 -2.38 23.31
CA ILE A 65 17.73 -2.63 22.98
C ILE A 65 16.89 -2.50 24.23
N TYR A 66 15.86 -1.69 24.16
CA TYR A 66 14.97 -1.36 25.25
C TYR A 66 13.52 -1.65 24.87
N GLU A 67 12.72 -1.96 25.89
CA GLU A 67 11.27 -1.83 25.86
C GLU A 67 10.89 -0.46 26.41
N ARG A 68 10.01 0.25 25.71
CA ARG A 68 9.52 1.57 26.11
C ARG A 68 8.20 1.42 26.86
N GLU A 69 8.06 2.09 27.98
CA GLU A 69 6.82 2.11 28.76
C GLU A 69 6.40 3.55 29.08
N ASP A 70 5.10 3.79 29.08
CA ASP A 70 4.55 5.03 29.58
C ASP A 70 4.57 5.10 31.12
N LYS A 71 4.08 6.20 31.68
CA LYS A 71 4.00 6.41 33.14
C LYS A 71 3.12 5.38 33.84
N ASN A 72 2.18 4.78 33.12
CA ASN A 72 1.23 3.80 33.62
C ASN A 72 1.71 2.36 33.44
N GLY A 73 2.89 2.15 32.85
CA GLY A 73 3.45 0.82 32.58
C GLY A 73 2.96 0.18 31.28
N ASN A 74 2.24 0.92 30.43
CA ASN A 74 1.84 0.39 29.13
C ASN A 74 3.03 0.40 28.16
N VAL A 75 3.21 -0.70 27.43
CA VAL A 75 4.28 -0.84 26.42
C VAL A 75 4.00 0.09 25.23
N LEU A 76 4.99 0.91 24.90
CA LEU A 76 4.96 1.82 23.77
C LEU A 76 5.64 1.19 22.56
N THR A 77 5.00 1.31 21.40
CA THR A 77 5.48 0.76 20.12
C THR A 77 6.08 1.86 19.22
N GLN A 78 6.54 1.48 18.03
CA GLN A 78 7.00 2.43 17.01
C GLN A 78 5.88 3.39 16.53
N SER A 79 4.61 2.97 16.59
CA SER A 79 3.46 3.81 16.26
C SER A 79 3.08 4.80 17.38
N SER A 80 3.63 4.60 18.58
CA SER A 80 3.45 5.53 19.69
C SER A 80 4.53 6.60 19.60
N GLY A 81 4.17 7.85 19.35
CA GLY A 81 5.11 8.97 19.33
C GLY A 81 5.98 9.04 20.58
N TYR A 82 7.06 9.82 20.53
CA TYR A 82 7.87 10.08 21.71
C TYR A 82 7.07 10.78 22.80
N ARG A 83 7.21 10.36 24.03
CA ARG A 83 6.54 10.94 25.19
C ARG A 83 7.56 11.29 26.28
N THR A 84 7.58 12.52 26.71
CA THR A 84 8.44 12.96 27.82
C THR A 84 8.12 12.18 29.08
N GLY A 85 9.15 11.59 29.69
CA GLY A 85 9.03 10.82 30.94
C GLY A 85 8.65 9.35 30.75
N GLU A 86 8.74 8.81 29.52
CA GLU A 86 8.66 7.38 29.29
C GLU A 86 9.86 6.65 29.94
N LYS A 87 9.65 5.40 30.34
CA LYS A 87 10.67 4.55 30.96
C LYS A 87 11.24 3.59 29.92
N LEU A 88 12.55 3.38 30.00
CA LEU A 88 13.28 2.46 29.15
C LEU A 88 13.76 1.26 29.96
N LYS A 89 13.24 0.06 29.68
CA LYS A 89 13.70 -1.21 30.27
C LYS A 89 14.68 -1.90 29.35
N LYS A 90 15.96 -1.92 29.72
CA LYS A 90 16.97 -2.59 28.92
C LYS A 90 16.72 -4.09 28.84
N LYS A 91 16.73 -4.64 27.63
CA LYS A 91 16.55 -6.06 27.34
C LYS A 91 17.86 -6.76 27.00
N LEU A 92 18.61 -6.18 26.06
CA LEU A 92 19.91 -6.73 25.64
C LEU A 92 20.78 -5.64 24.99
N THR A 93 22.03 -6.02 24.75
CA THR A 93 22.98 -5.23 23.92
C THR A 93 23.39 -6.10 22.74
N ALA A 94 23.31 -5.57 21.52
CA ALA A 94 23.68 -6.27 20.30
C ALA A 94 24.60 -5.40 19.44
N SER A 95 25.58 -6.03 18.79
CA SER A 95 26.54 -5.35 17.92
C SER A 95 26.36 -5.78 16.47
N PHE A 96 26.49 -4.83 15.56
CA PHE A 96 26.25 -5.04 14.15
C PHE A 96 27.31 -4.35 13.31
N GLN A 97 27.68 -4.98 12.19
CA GLN A 97 28.46 -4.35 11.15
C GLN A 97 27.54 -3.66 10.14
N VAL A 98 27.78 -2.40 9.85
CA VAL A 98 27.03 -1.64 8.83
C VAL A 98 27.44 -2.12 7.44
N VAL A 99 26.52 -2.83 6.74
CA VAL A 99 26.79 -3.38 5.40
C VAL A 99 26.18 -2.56 4.29
N GLY A 100 25.24 -1.67 4.60
CA GLY A 100 24.62 -0.81 3.60
C GLY A 100 23.76 0.29 4.20
N ILE A 101 23.36 1.20 3.31
CA ILE A 101 22.49 2.34 3.60
C ILE A 101 21.29 2.27 2.68
N VAL A 102 20.10 2.35 3.24
CA VAL A 102 18.82 2.36 2.51
C VAL A 102 18.15 3.73 2.58
N GLN A 103 17.33 4.03 1.60
CA GLN A 103 16.42 5.17 1.70
C GLN A 103 15.48 4.96 2.88
N ARG A 104 14.88 6.04 3.41
CA ARG A 104 13.88 5.92 4.48
C ARG A 104 12.85 4.87 4.09
N PRO A 105 12.69 3.78 4.87
CA PRO A 105 11.66 2.80 4.57
C PRO A 105 10.28 3.42 4.71
N ASN A 106 9.51 3.42 3.63
CA ASN A 106 8.11 3.82 3.64
C ASN A 106 7.22 2.60 3.96
N PHE A 107 5.90 2.78 3.96
CA PHE A 107 4.92 1.70 4.14
C PHE A 107 4.92 1.03 5.51
N GLY A 108 4.69 1.84 6.55
CA GLY A 108 4.39 1.33 7.90
C GLY A 108 5.59 0.98 8.76
N PHE A 109 6.82 1.14 8.26
CA PHE A 109 8.02 0.95 9.08
C PHE A 109 8.40 2.19 9.89
N GLU A 110 8.29 3.35 9.28
CA GLU A 110 8.65 4.61 9.93
C GLU A 110 7.64 5.70 9.61
N GLU A 111 6.58 5.75 10.40
CA GLU A 111 5.56 6.81 10.32
C GLU A 111 6.16 8.18 10.70
N TRP A 112 5.44 9.26 10.39
CA TRP A 112 5.90 10.61 10.70
C TRP A 112 6.15 10.83 12.18
N THR A 113 5.29 10.30 13.03
CA THR A 113 5.34 10.40 14.49
C THR A 113 6.22 9.34 15.14
N ALA A 114 6.78 8.40 14.36
CA ALA A 114 7.60 7.32 14.88
C ALA A 114 8.86 7.86 15.58
N PRO A 115 9.13 7.50 16.83
CA PRO A 115 10.23 8.03 17.62
C PRO A 115 11.58 7.38 17.32
N GLY A 116 11.59 6.34 16.48
CA GLY A 116 12.78 5.60 16.10
C GLY A 116 13.06 5.67 14.60
N TYR A 117 14.33 5.82 14.23
CA TYR A 117 14.80 5.61 12.86
C TYR A 117 14.88 4.13 12.57
N SER A 118 14.29 3.69 11.48
CA SER A 118 14.30 2.28 11.09
C SER A 118 15.68 1.82 10.66
N VAL A 119 16.14 0.73 11.24
CA VAL A 119 17.32 -0.02 10.83
C VAL A 119 16.96 -1.48 10.66
N ILE A 120 17.62 -2.16 9.72
CA ILE A 120 17.19 -3.49 9.27
C ILE A 120 18.35 -4.46 9.38
N THR A 121 18.11 -5.59 10.06
CA THR A 121 19.02 -6.73 10.14
C THR A 121 18.40 -7.96 9.50
N TYR A 122 19.19 -9.03 9.37
CA TYR A 122 18.68 -10.30 8.87
C TYR A 122 17.95 -11.06 9.99
N LEU A 123 16.78 -11.61 9.67
CA LEU A 123 16.03 -12.47 10.60
C LEU A 123 16.66 -13.86 10.64
N ASN A 124 17.28 -14.16 11.76
CA ASN A 124 17.83 -15.48 12.05
C ASN A 124 17.21 -16.02 13.36
N PRO A 125 16.15 -16.85 13.28
CA PRO A 125 15.48 -17.36 14.48
C PRO A 125 16.38 -18.20 15.40
N LYS A 126 17.47 -18.75 14.86
CA LYS A 126 18.48 -19.55 15.58
C LYS A 126 19.75 -18.74 15.88
N GLY A 127 19.73 -17.43 15.59
CA GLY A 127 20.85 -16.54 15.81
C GLY A 127 21.07 -16.23 17.30
N ASP A 128 22.27 -15.84 17.61
CA ASP A 128 22.70 -15.49 18.97
C ASP A 128 22.66 -13.99 19.25
N ASN A 129 22.66 -13.16 18.20
CA ASN A 129 22.73 -11.72 18.36
C ASN A 129 21.40 -11.10 18.86
N ILE A 130 20.26 -11.61 18.38
CA ILE A 130 18.93 -11.19 18.83
C ILE A 130 18.06 -12.43 19.06
N PRO A 131 18.06 -13.01 20.26
CA PRO A 131 17.21 -14.14 20.58
C PRO A 131 15.71 -13.83 20.41
N GLU A 132 14.95 -14.79 19.92
CA GLU A 132 13.51 -14.67 19.62
C GLU A 132 12.68 -14.15 20.81
N LYS A 133 13.03 -14.53 22.03
CA LYS A 133 12.35 -14.07 23.26
C LYS A 133 12.34 -12.55 23.47
N TYR A 134 13.20 -11.81 22.75
CA TYR A 134 13.25 -10.35 22.81
C TYR A 134 12.51 -9.67 21.64
N MET A 135 11.95 -10.44 20.71
CA MET A 135 11.14 -9.92 19.63
C MET A 135 9.77 -9.53 20.19
N GLN A 136 9.42 -8.25 20.09
CA GLN A 136 8.14 -7.73 20.61
C GLN A 136 6.96 -8.04 19.70
N ARG A 137 7.22 -8.15 18.39
CA ARG A 137 6.21 -8.34 17.37
C ARG A 137 6.79 -9.10 16.17
N THR A 138 6.00 -9.99 15.62
CA THR A 138 6.31 -10.68 14.36
C THR A 138 5.26 -10.28 13.33
N ASP A 139 5.70 -9.74 12.19
CA ASP A 139 4.85 -9.36 11.08
C ASP A 139 5.04 -10.33 9.90
N ILE A 140 3.94 -10.78 9.33
CA ILE A 140 3.93 -11.63 8.15
C ILE A 140 3.39 -10.81 6.97
N TYR A 141 4.20 -10.67 5.91
CA TYR A 141 3.82 -9.96 4.70
C TYR A 141 3.32 -10.94 3.65
N CYS A 142 2.05 -10.84 3.30
CA CYS A 142 1.41 -11.64 2.27
C CYS A 142 1.08 -10.81 1.05
N LYS A 143 1.23 -11.39 -0.14
CA LYS A 143 0.71 -10.82 -1.38
C LYS A 143 -0.44 -11.67 -1.88
N TYR A 144 -1.59 -11.04 -2.11
CA TYR A 144 -2.70 -11.73 -2.74
C TYR A 144 -2.35 -12.14 -4.18
N THR A 145 -2.81 -13.33 -4.58
CA THR A 145 -2.93 -13.68 -6.00
C THR A 145 -4.09 -12.88 -6.60
N LYS A 146 -4.16 -12.81 -7.95
CA LYS A 146 -5.31 -12.17 -8.62
C LYS A 146 -6.65 -12.81 -8.23
N ALA A 147 -6.69 -14.13 -8.07
CA ALA A 147 -7.88 -14.85 -7.61
C ALA A 147 -8.20 -14.53 -6.15
N GLY A 148 -7.21 -14.60 -5.25
CA GLY A 148 -7.37 -14.28 -3.84
C GLY A 148 -7.79 -12.83 -3.58
N LEU A 149 -7.37 -11.90 -4.45
CA LEU A 149 -7.76 -10.51 -4.34
C LEU A 149 -9.22 -10.29 -4.76
N ARG A 150 -9.73 -11.05 -5.74
CA ARG A 150 -11.16 -11.02 -6.12
C ARG A 150 -12.06 -11.47 -4.98
N ASP A 151 -11.56 -12.35 -4.13
CA ASP A 151 -12.24 -12.85 -2.94
C ASP A 151 -11.43 -12.62 -1.66
N ARG A 152 -11.01 -11.36 -1.48
CA ARG A 152 -10.07 -11.01 -0.41
C ARG A 152 -10.59 -11.30 0.98
N ALA A 153 -11.89 -11.13 1.22
CA ALA A 153 -12.48 -11.41 2.52
C ALA A 153 -12.33 -12.90 2.88
N GLN A 154 -12.67 -13.81 1.96
CA GLN A 154 -12.47 -15.24 2.15
C GLN A 154 -11.01 -15.60 2.28
N THR A 155 -10.16 -15.08 1.40
CA THR A 155 -8.71 -15.33 1.45
C THR A 155 -8.10 -14.86 2.76
N THR A 156 -8.53 -13.71 3.29
CA THR A 156 -8.06 -13.21 4.59
C THR A 156 -8.56 -14.10 5.72
N ALA A 157 -9.82 -14.53 5.67
CA ALA A 157 -10.40 -15.46 6.65
C ALA A 157 -9.63 -16.78 6.71
N ASP A 158 -9.28 -17.33 5.57
CA ASP A 158 -8.49 -18.57 5.46
C ASP A 158 -7.08 -18.40 6.05
N ILE A 159 -6.44 -17.24 5.81
CA ILE A 159 -5.10 -16.94 6.35
C ILE A 159 -5.13 -16.81 7.88
N VAL A 160 -6.13 -16.14 8.42
CA VAL A 160 -6.21 -15.88 9.87
C VAL A 160 -6.93 -17.00 10.64
N GLY A 161 -7.45 -18.02 9.95
CA GLY A 161 -8.12 -19.16 10.55
C GLY A 161 -9.49 -18.83 11.18
N VAL A 162 -10.20 -17.84 10.65
CA VAL A 162 -11.52 -17.40 11.13
C VAL A 162 -12.59 -17.70 10.09
N THR A 163 -13.71 -18.26 10.50
CA THR A 163 -14.86 -18.50 9.60
C THR A 163 -15.52 -17.18 9.23
N LEU A 164 -15.67 -16.94 7.93
CA LEU A 164 -16.30 -15.74 7.41
C LEU A 164 -17.81 -15.74 7.69
N THR A 165 -18.34 -14.61 8.15
CA THR A 165 -19.78 -14.41 8.25
C THR A 165 -20.36 -14.22 6.85
N PRO A 166 -21.41 -14.99 6.45
CA PRO A 166 -22.03 -14.83 5.14
C PRO A 166 -22.50 -13.41 4.89
N GLY A 167 -22.10 -12.84 3.76
CA GLY A 167 -22.59 -11.54 3.29
C GLY A 167 -23.79 -11.70 2.36
N VAL A 168 -24.78 -10.81 2.48
CA VAL A 168 -25.93 -10.76 1.56
C VAL A 168 -25.57 -9.81 0.40
N GLN A 169 -25.43 -10.35 -0.80
CA GLN A 169 -25.26 -9.56 -2.02
C GLN A 169 -26.61 -9.18 -2.61
N LYS A 170 -26.81 -7.90 -2.90
CA LYS A 170 -28.04 -7.42 -3.56
C LYS A 170 -28.08 -7.76 -5.05
N PHE A 171 -26.91 -7.87 -5.69
CA PHE A 171 -26.77 -8.19 -7.10
C PHE A 171 -25.85 -9.39 -7.29
N PRO A 172 -26.28 -10.47 -7.94
CA PRO A 172 -25.51 -11.72 -8.02
C PRO A 172 -24.21 -11.60 -8.82
N PHE A 173 -24.08 -10.59 -9.70
CA PHE A 173 -22.91 -10.40 -10.56
C PHE A 173 -21.97 -9.27 -10.12
N ILE A 174 -22.32 -8.51 -9.08
CA ILE A 174 -21.55 -7.37 -8.60
C ILE A 174 -21.25 -7.59 -7.12
N LYS A 175 -19.98 -7.81 -6.78
CA LYS A 175 -19.56 -7.82 -5.37
C LYS A 175 -19.80 -6.44 -4.77
N ASP A 176 -20.62 -6.36 -3.72
CA ASP A 176 -20.85 -5.11 -2.99
C ASP A 176 -19.68 -4.88 -2.02
N GLU A 177 -18.96 -3.78 -2.20
CA GLU A 177 -17.82 -3.37 -1.35
C GLU A 177 -18.21 -3.25 0.11
N ARG A 178 -19.36 -2.71 0.35
CA ARG A 178 -19.83 -2.53 1.72
C ARG A 178 -19.97 -3.87 2.43
N ILE A 179 -20.36 -4.93 1.71
CA ILE A 179 -20.40 -6.29 2.25
C ILE A 179 -18.99 -6.79 2.52
N THR A 180 -18.09 -6.63 1.55
CA THR A 180 -16.69 -7.07 1.69
C THR A 180 -15.99 -6.33 2.84
N ASN A 181 -16.14 -5.01 2.94
CA ASN A 181 -15.57 -4.23 4.03
C ASN A 181 -16.16 -4.59 5.39
N ARG A 182 -17.47 -4.85 5.45
CA ARG A 182 -18.13 -5.33 6.67
C ARG A 182 -17.58 -6.69 7.11
N GLN A 183 -17.37 -7.59 6.18
CA GLN A 183 -16.77 -8.90 6.45
C GLN A 183 -15.32 -8.78 6.94
N ILE A 184 -14.53 -7.90 6.31
CA ILE A 184 -13.16 -7.62 6.77
C ILE A 184 -13.15 -7.02 8.18
N ASN A 185 -14.03 -6.09 8.49
CA ASN A 185 -14.13 -5.53 9.84
C ASN A 185 -14.54 -6.59 10.88
N ASP A 186 -15.50 -7.44 10.56
CA ASP A 186 -15.89 -8.58 11.40
C ASP A 186 -14.73 -9.56 11.63
N LEU A 187 -13.93 -9.83 10.58
CA LEU A 187 -12.70 -10.61 10.72
C LEU A 187 -11.66 -9.93 11.61
N MET A 188 -11.49 -8.61 11.51
CA MET A 188 -10.57 -7.86 12.35
C MET A 188 -10.95 -7.92 13.84
N GLU A 189 -12.24 -7.91 14.15
CA GLU A 189 -12.75 -8.01 15.52
C GLU A 189 -12.58 -9.41 16.11
N ARG A 190 -12.78 -10.45 15.30
CA ARG A 190 -12.73 -11.86 15.75
C ARG A 190 -11.37 -12.52 15.65
N SER A 191 -10.47 -11.97 14.83
CA SER A 191 -9.15 -12.56 14.63
C SER A 191 -8.24 -12.35 15.85
N PRO A 192 -7.49 -13.39 16.27
CA PRO A 192 -6.44 -13.24 17.25
C PRO A 192 -5.23 -12.44 16.70
N TYR A 193 -5.17 -12.23 15.39
CA TYR A 193 -4.10 -11.52 14.71
C TYR A 193 -4.59 -10.16 14.22
N ARG A 194 -3.75 -9.13 14.35
CA ARG A 194 -3.98 -7.86 13.69
C ARG A 194 -3.49 -7.96 12.24
N PHE A 195 -4.32 -7.58 11.28
CA PHE A 195 -3.92 -7.51 9.89
C PHE A 195 -4.28 -6.14 9.29
N TYR A 196 -3.52 -5.76 8.29
CA TYR A 196 -3.68 -4.49 7.59
C TYR A 196 -3.63 -4.73 6.09
N GLU A 197 -4.61 -4.24 5.38
CA GLU A 197 -4.63 -4.28 3.92
C GLU A 197 -3.98 -3.01 3.35
N ASN A 198 -3.16 -3.17 2.33
CA ASN A 198 -2.63 -2.02 1.59
C ASN A 198 -3.66 -1.53 0.57
N TRP A 199 -4.61 -0.71 1.05
CA TRP A 199 -5.69 -0.15 0.23
C TRP A 199 -5.20 0.63 -0.98
N GLY A 200 -4.07 1.35 -0.86
CA GLY A 200 -3.48 2.09 -1.96
C GLY A 200 -3.10 1.16 -3.11
N LEU A 201 -2.46 0.03 -2.79
CA LEU A 201 -2.06 -0.96 -3.79
C LEU A 201 -3.26 -1.71 -4.36
N ILE A 202 -4.24 -2.08 -3.52
CA ILE A 202 -5.47 -2.76 -3.95
C ILE A 202 -6.22 -1.89 -4.96
N ARG A 203 -6.37 -0.60 -4.70
CA ARG A 203 -6.97 0.35 -5.62
C ARG A 203 -6.17 0.53 -6.90
N PHE A 204 -4.85 0.63 -6.79
CA PHE A 204 -3.96 0.80 -7.94
C PHE A 204 -4.01 -0.41 -8.88
N GLU A 205 -4.04 -1.62 -8.36
CA GLU A 205 -4.17 -2.85 -9.16
C GLU A 205 -5.58 -3.03 -9.77
N ARG A 206 -6.50 -2.07 -9.60
CA ARG A 206 -7.90 -2.10 -10.08
C ARG A 206 -8.67 -3.36 -9.67
N MET A 207 -8.24 -4.02 -8.65
CA MET A 207 -8.91 -5.21 -8.11
C MET A 207 -10.07 -4.86 -7.17
N ASP A 208 -10.26 -3.58 -7.01
CA ASP A 208 -11.41 -2.90 -6.42
C ASP A 208 -12.56 -2.74 -7.42
N ILE A 209 -12.52 -3.41 -8.57
CA ILE A 209 -13.45 -3.26 -9.71
C ILE A 209 -14.82 -3.95 -9.43
N GLY A 210 -15.21 -4.08 -8.24
CA GLY A 210 -16.62 -4.33 -7.93
C GLY A 210 -17.30 -3.07 -7.41
N GLN A 211 -16.61 -1.91 -7.39
CA GLN A 211 -16.96 -0.98 -6.37
C GLN A 211 -16.89 0.47 -6.77
N SER A 212 -18.03 0.86 -6.95
CA SER A 212 -18.74 2.11 -6.83
C SER A 212 -18.20 3.33 -7.57
N ALA A 213 -17.05 3.90 -7.29
CA ALA A 213 -16.65 5.16 -7.89
C ALA A 213 -16.22 5.01 -9.35
N TYR A 214 -15.39 4.01 -9.64
CA TYR A 214 -14.96 3.75 -11.03
C TYR A 214 -16.07 3.15 -11.89
N HIS A 215 -16.94 2.33 -11.30
CA HIS A 215 -18.07 1.77 -12.04
C HIS A 215 -19.06 2.85 -12.44
N MET A 216 -19.34 3.78 -11.53
CA MET A 216 -20.16 4.98 -11.83
C MET A 216 -19.48 5.88 -12.88
N LEU A 217 -18.15 6.04 -12.81
CA LEU A 217 -17.41 6.80 -13.79
C LEU A 217 -17.47 6.14 -15.18
N TYR A 218 -17.23 4.83 -15.27
CA TYR A 218 -17.35 4.10 -16.53
C TYR A 218 -18.76 4.11 -17.09
N LEU A 219 -19.78 3.98 -16.24
CA LEU A 219 -21.17 4.09 -16.64
C LEU A 219 -21.47 5.50 -17.19
N ALA A 220 -21.02 6.53 -16.49
CA ALA A 220 -21.19 7.92 -16.94
C ALA A 220 -20.51 8.15 -18.29
N VAL A 221 -19.28 7.67 -18.47
CA VAL A 221 -18.54 7.77 -19.75
C VAL A 221 -19.26 6.98 -20.85
N ALA A 222 -19.76 5.78 -20.56
CA ALA A 222 -20.52 4.99 -21.54
C ALA A 222 -21.80 5.69 -21.99
N VAL A 223 -22.59 6.22 -21.04
CA VAL A 223 -23.82 6.97 -21.33
C VAL A 223 -23.49 8.23 -22.15
N THR A 224 -22.46 8.97 -21.79
CA THR A 224 -22.03 10.16 -22.53
C THR A 224 -21.62 9.81 -23.97
N ASN A 225 -20.88 8.73 -24.17
CA ASN A 225 -20.51 8.26 -25.51
C ASN A 225 -21.74 7.89 -26.36
N VAL A 226 -22.75 7.23 -25.78
CA VAL A 226 -23.99 6.90 -26.48
C VAL A 226 -24.73 8.18 -26.91
N ILE A 227 -24.79 9.19 -26.03
CA ILE A 227 -25.45 10.47 -26.38
C ILE A 227 -24.70 11.20 -27.52
N ILE A 228 -23.36 11.23 -27.46
CA ILE A 228 -22.52 11.84 -28.50
C ILE A 228 -22.74 11.10 -29.82
N LEU A 229 -22.74 9.79 -29.85
CA LEU A 229 -23.00 9.01 -31.07
C LEU A 229 -24.39 9.26 -31.63
N ALA A 230 -25.43 9.31 -30.79
CA ALA A 230 -26.79 9.62 -31.23
C ALA A 230 -26.89 11.04 -31.83
N ALA A 231 -26.27 12.02 -31.19
CA ALA A 231 -26.21 13.38 -31.72
C ALA A 231 -25.46 13.45 -33.07
N ALA A 232 -24.32 12.77 -33.19
CA ALA A 232 -23.54 12.71 -34.41
C ALA A 232 -24.34 12.08 -35.59
N VAL A 233 -25.01 10.95 -35.33
CA VAL A 233 -25.87 10.28 -36.32
C VAL A 233 -27.01 11.20 -36.73
N SER A 234 -27.65 11.89 -35.79
CA SER A 234 -28.73 12.85 -36.09
C SER A 234 -28.25 14.01 -36.91
N CYS A 235 -27.09 14.59 -36.61
CA CYS A 235 -26.50 15.68 -37.41
C CYS A 235 -26.15 15.23 -38.83
N ILE A 236 -25.56 14.05 -38.99
CA ILE A 236 -25.22 13.49 -40.30
C ILE A 236 -26.52 13.24 -41.09
N GLY A 237 -27.51 12.60 -40.46
CA GLY A 237 -28.81 12.36 -41.06
C GLY A 237 -29.51 13.65 -41.56
N SER A 238 -29.52 14.69 -40.71
CA SER A 238 -30.08 15.99 -41.06
C SER A 238 -29.33 16.65 -42.21
N SER A 239 -27.99 16.61 -42.22
CA SER A 239 -27.16 17.14 -43.29
C SER A 239 -27.43 16.44 -44.64
N PHE A 240 -27.57 15.11 -44.62
CA PHE A 240 -27.95 14.35 -45.82
C PHE A 240 -29.36 14.70 -46.30
N ALA A 241 -30.34 14.79 -45.38
CA ALA A 241 -31.71 15.14 -45.73
C ALA A 241 -31.77 16.51 -46.40
N ILE A 242 -31.09 17.56 -45.89
CA ILE A 242 -31.03 18.89 -46.46
C ILE A 242 -30.38 18.85 -47.87
N SER A 243 -29.23 18.17 -47.99
CA SER A 243 -28.53 18.04 -49.25
C SER A 243 -29.36 17.32 -50.33
N MET A 244 -30.12 16.30 -49.94
CA MET A 244 -31.04 15.59 -50.84
C MET A 244 -32.20 16.49 -51.29
N GLU A 245 -32.74 17.31 -50.39
CA GLU A 245 -33.83 18.22 -50.69
C GLU A 245 -33.39 19.34 -51.64
N GLU A 246 -32.19 19.89 -51.46
CA GLU A 246 -31.60 20.87 -52.40
C GLU A 246 -31.37 20.27 -53.80
N LYS A 247 -30.82 19.04 -53.85
CA LYS A 247 -30.66 18.32 -55.13
C LYS A 247 -31.98 18.05 -55.80
N ARG A 248 -33.01 17.64 -55.04
CA ARG A 248 -34.37 17.41 -55.58
C ARG A 248 -34.97 18.68 -56.15
N LYS A 249 -34.80 19.85 -55.51
CA LYS A 249 -35.24 21.15 -56.06
C LYS A 249 -34.47 21.49 -57.34
N SER A 250 -33.16 21.27 -57.36
CA SER A 250 -32.33 21.54 -58.57
C SER A 250 -32.73 20.63 -59.72
N TYR A 251 -32.99 19.36 -59.48
CA TYR A 251 -33.46 18.42 -60.49
C TYR A 251 -34.88 18.75 -60.96
N GLY A 252 -35.74 19.18 -60.07
CA GLY A 252 -37.08 19.65 -60.41
C GLY A 252 -37.05 20.89 -61.36
N MET A 253 -36.17 21.87 -61.12
CA MET A 253 -35.97 22.99 -61.95
C MET A 253 -35.40 22.61 -63.34
N LEU A 254 -34.44 21.70 -63.40
CA LEU A 254 -33.87 21.17 -64.64
C LEU A 254 -34.92 20.42 -65.48
N ALA A 255 -35.78 19.64 -64.85
CA ALA A 255 -36.87 18.96 -65.52
C ALA A 255 -37.92 19.92 -66.09
N SER A 256 -38.22 21.03 -65.42
CA SER A 256 -39.17 22.05 -65.88
C SER A 256 -38.68 22.82 -67.11
N VAL A 257 -37.38 22.85 -67.34
CA VAL A 257 -36.74 23.53 -68.53
C VAL A 257 -36.54 22.53 -69.69
N GLY A 258 -37.04 21.28 -69.57
CA GLY A 258 -37.00 20.27 -70.61
C GLY A 258 -35.74 19.42 -70.69
N ALA A 259 -34.90 19.39 -69.64
CA ALA A 259 -33.79 18.49 -69.55
C ALA A 259 -34.24 17.04 -69.30
N THR A 260 -34.12 16.18 -70.30
CA THR A 260 -34.40 14.76 -70.15
C THR A 260 -33.21 14.03 -69.41
N PRO A 261 -33.47 13.13 -68.51
CA PRO A 261 -32.39 12.33 -67.98
C PRO A 261 -31.85 11.40 -69.08
N ARG A 262 -30.51 11.43 -69.23
CA ARG A 262 -29.80 10.37 -69.97
C ARG A 262 -29.46 9.19 -69.07
#